data_ea337d4cee2667bd2a65f09991153929
#
_entry.id   ea337d4cee2667bd2a65f09991153929
#
_cell.length_a   1.000
_cell.length_b   1.000
_cell.length_c   1.000
_cell.angle_alpha   90.00
_cell.angle_beta   90.00
_cell.angle_gamma   90.00
#
_symmetry.space_group_name_H-M   'P 1'
#
loop_
_entity.id
_entity.type
_entity.pdbx_description
1 polymer ?
#
loop_
_entity_poly.entity_id
_entity_poly.type
_entity_poly.pdbx_seq_one_letter_code
_entity_poly.pdbx_strand_id
1 'polypeptide(L)'
;MEYFPAPLEKLVEQFARLPGIGSKSAQRLAFHVLNLPMEQAQEFANAIVEAKQKVTLCPICRNLTAGGPCPICANPKRDESLLCVVADPRDVIAMERAREFHGRYHVLHGVLSPMNHVGPDDLQIKPLVDRVAQGGIREVIMATNHDTEGETTALYLARLLKPFGVKVTRLAYGIPVGGHLEFADDATLTRALEGRQEL
;
A
#
# COMPACT_ATOMS: atom_id res chain seq x y z
N MET A 1 -16.53 -16.48 -28.15
CA MET A 1 -16.12 -17.90 -28.25
C MET A 1 -17.39 -18.72 -28.35
N GLU A 2 -17.67 -19.38 -29.47
CA GLU A 2 -18.96 -20.05 -29.74
C GLU A 2 -19.15 -21.42 -29.06
N TYR A 3 -18.27 -21.79 -28.11
CA TYR A 3 -18.25 -23.15 -27.54
C TYR A 3 -18.71 -23.26 -26.09
N PHE A 4 -18.97 -22.15 -25.40
CA PHE A 4 -19.44 -22.17 -24.01
C PHE A 4 -20.87 -21.67 -23.89
N PRO A 5 -21.65 -22.24 -22.98
CA PRO A 5 -22.94 -21.65 -22.60
C PRO A 5 -22.76 -20.23 -22.09
N ALA A 6 -23.67 -19.33 -22.42
CA ALA A 6 -23.58 -17.91 -22.11
C ALA A 6 -23.26 -17.58 -20.63
N PRO A 7 -23.79 -18.31 -19.62
CA PRO A 7 -23.42 -18.08 -18.22
C PRO A 7 -21.95 -18.39 -17.92
N LEU A 8 -21.40 -19.44 -18.52
CA LEU A 8 -19.99 -19.81 -18.35
C LEU A 8 -19.07 -18.80 -19.05
N GLU A 9 -19.45 -18.35 -20.24
CA GLU A 9 -18.70 -17.31 -20.96
C GLU A 9 -18.60 -16.03 -20.16
N LYS A 10 -19.69 -15.54 -19.56
CA LYS A 10 -19.68 -14.39 -18.66
C LYS A 10 -18.76 -14.58 -17.46
N LEU A 11 -18.72 -15.76 -16.86
CA LEU A 11 -17.84 -16.04 -15.71
C LEU A 11 -16.36 -16.01 -16.14
N VAL A 12 -16.03 -16.60 -17.29
CA VAL A 12 -14.68 -16.54 -17.88
C VAL A 12 -14.26 -15.09 -18.13
N GLU A 13 -15.14 -14.27 -18.70
CA GLU A 13 -14.88 -12.85 -18.94
C GLU A 13 -14.58 -12.09 -17.63
N GLN A 14 -15.33 -12.34 -16.56
CA GLN A 14 -15.08 -11.68 -15.27
C GLN A 14 -13.70 -12.06 -14.71
N PHE A 15 -13.30 -13.32 -14.78
CA PHE A 15 -11.95 -13.74 -14.36
C PHE A 15 -10.86 -13.15 -15.27
N ALA A 16 -11.09 -13.05 -16.58
CA ALA A 16 -10.13 -12.47 -17.51
C ALA A 16 -9.89 -10.96 -17.33
N ARG A 17 -10.81 -10.25 -16.66
CA ARG A 17 -10.66 -8.83 -16.29
C ARG A 17 -9.72 -8.62 -15.10
N LEU A 18 -9.42 -9.67 -14.35
CA LEU A 18 -8.52 -9.56 -13.21
C LEU A 18 -7.07 -9.38 -13.68
N PRO A 19 -6.31 -8.44 -13.09
CA PRO A 19 -4.93 -8.19 -13.49
C PRO A 19 -4.07 -9.46 -13.29
N GLY A 20 -3.26 -9.78 -14.28
CA GLY A 20 -2.42 -10.99 -14.28
C GLY A 20 -3.13 -12.28 -14.65
N ILE A 21 -4.43 -12.27 -14.89
CA ILE A 21 -5.20 -13.45 -15.30
C ILE A 21 -5.38 -13.47 -16.83
N GLY A 22 -4.64 -14.33 -17.50
CA GLY A 22 -4.82 -14.57 -18.94
C GLY A 22 -6.03 -15.48 -19.24
N SER A 23 -6.45 -15.52 -20.50
CA SER A 23 -7.64 -16.26 -20.96
C SER A 23 -7.66 -17.75 -20.56
N LYS A 24 -6.52 -18.44 -20.63
CA LYS A 24 -6.41 -19.85 -20.21
C LYS A 24 -6.63 -20.02 -18.69
N SER A 25 -6.06 -19.14 -17.88
CA SER A 25 -6.25 -19.15 -16.43
C SER A 25 -7.68 -18.79 -16.06
N ALA A 26 -8.29 -17.81 -16.73
CA ALA A 26 -9.69 -17.44 -16.54
C ALA A 26 -10.64 -18.61 -16.81
N GLN A 27 -10.43 -19.36 -17.90
CA GLN A 27 -11.20 -20.56 -18.19
C GLN A 27 -11.05 -21.61 -17.08
N ARG A 28 -9.81 -21.90 -16.64
CA ARG A 28 -9.57 -22.87 -15.56
C ARG A 28 -10.27 -22.48 -14.26
N LEU A 29 -10.24 -21.19 -13.89
CA LEU A 29 -10.93 -20.67 -12.70
C LEU A 29 -12.45 -20.82 -12.85
N ALA A 30 -13.02 -20.49 -14.02
CA ALA A 30 -14.44 -20.61 -14.26
C ALA A 30 -14.92 -22.07 -14.17
N PHE A 31 -14.19 -23.01 -14.77
CA PHE A 31 -14.49 -24.45 -14.63
C PHE A 31 -14.33 -24.95 -13.19
N HIS A 32 -13.35 -24.43 -12.44
CA HIS A 32 -13.22 -24.77 -11.03
C HIS A 32 -14.47 -24.34 -10.25
N VAL A 33 -14.92 -23.10 -10.41
CA VAL A 33 -16.13 -22.59 -9.75
C VAL A 33 -17.37 -23.37 -10.17
N LEU A 34 -17.49 -23.75 -11.45
CA LEU A 34 -18.61 -24.56 -11.96
C LEU A 34 -18.70 -25.94 -11.27
N ASN A 35 -17.56 -26.50 -10.88
CA ASN A 35 -17.47 -27.79 -10.20
C ASN A 35 -17.61 -27.70 -8.66
N LEU A 36 -17.67 -26.51 -8.10
CA LEU A 36 -17.94 -26.34 -6.67
C LEU A 36 -19.39 -26.71 -6.34
N PRO A 37 -19.66 -27.21 -5.12
CA PRO A 37 -21.00 -27.23 -4.59
C PRO A 37 -21.62 -25.82 -4.60
N MET A 38 -22.93 -25.73 -4.82
CA MET A 38 -23.64 -24.44 -4.90
C MET A 38 -23.39 -23.56 -3.68
N GLU A 39 -23.34 -24.15 -2.49
CA GLU A 39 -23.09 -23.45 -1.22
C GLU A 39 -21.71 -22.74 -1.25
N GLN A 40 -20.64 -23.41 -1.68
CA GLN A 40 -19.30 -22.84 -1.77
C GLN A 40 -19.22 -21.76 -2.86
N ALA A 41 -19.90 -21.95 -3.99
CA ALA A 41 -19.95 -20.93 -5.03
C ALA A 41 -20.68 -19.67 -4.53
N GLN A 42 -21.75 -19.83 -3.78
CA GLN A 42 -22.49 -18.72 -3.16
C GLN A 42 -21.66 -18.01 -2.07
N GLU A 43 -20.96 -18.77 -1.22
CA GLU A 43 -20.04 -18.22 -0.23
C GLU A 43 -18.93 -17.36 -0.88
N PHE A 44 -18.34 -17.86 -1.96
CA PHE A 44 -17.31 -17.12 -2.71
C PHE A 44 -17.88 -15.81 -3.30
N ALA A 45 -19.05 -15.86 -3.93
CA ALA A 45 -19.70 -14.66 -4.46
C ALA A 45 -20.02 -13.65 -3.35
N ASN A 46 -20.55 -14.13 -2.21
CA ASN A 46 -20.89 -13.30 -1.06
C ASN A 46 -19.61 -12.64 -0.46
N ALA A 47 -18.51 -13.37 -0.36
CA ALA A 47 -17.24 -12.81 0.15
C ALA A 47 -16.75 -11.63 -0.70
N ILE A 48 -16.87 -11.68 -2.03
CA ILE A 48 -16.51 -10.57 -2.92
C ILE A 48 -17.40 -9.35 -2.65
N VAL A 49 -18.71 -9.56 -2.58
CA VAL A 49 -19.69 -8.49 -2.35
C VAL A 49 -19.50 -7.87 -0.96
N GLU A 50 -19.34 -8.71 0.06
CA GLU A 50 -19.16 -8.28 1.44
C GLU A 50 -17.86 -7.47 1.62
N ALA A 51 -16.75 -7.92 1.05
CA ALA A 51 -15.50 -7.18 1.08
C ALA A 51 -15.66 -5.79 0.44
N LYS A 52 -16.34 -5.72 -0.72
CA LYS A 52 -16.57 -4.45 -1.41
C LYS A 52 -17.49 -3.49 -0.64
N GLN A 53 -18.46 -4.02 0.10
CA GLN A 53 -19.42 -3.22 0.87
C GLN A 53 -18.90 -2.78 2.23
N LYS A 54 -18.16 -3.67 2.94
CA LYS A 54 -17.80 -3.47 4.34
C LYS A 54 -16.39 -2.90 4.55
N VAL A 55 -15.47 -3.11 3.59
CA VAL A 55 -14.12 -2.55 3.71
C VAL A 55 -14.15 -1.07 3.35
N THR A 56 -13.75 -0.24 4.31
CA THR A 56 -13.70 1.23 4.19
C THR A 56 -12.32 1.74 4.61
N LEU A 57 -12.12 3.05 4.52
CA LEU A 57 -10.89 3.67 4.99
C LEU A 57 -10.99 4.05 6.47
N CYS A 58 -9.94 3.75 7.22
CA CYS A 58 -9.79 4.21 8.59
C CYS A 58 -9.84 5.75 8.63
N PRO A 59 -10.69 6.36 9.48
CA PRO A 59 -10.82 7.82 9.54
C PRO A 59 -9.53 8.53 9.96
N ILE A 60 -8.61 7.83 10.65
CA ILE A 60 -7.37 8.40 11.17
C ILE A 60 -6.21 8.23 10.17
N CYS A 61 -5.92 7.02 9.73
CA CYS A 61 -4.71 6.72 8.97
C CYS A 61 -4.95 6.36 7.50
N ARG A 62 -6.20 6.31 7.05
CA ARG A 62 -6.59 5.93 5.70
C ARG A 62 -6.25 4.49 5.30
N ASN A 63 -5.79 3.64 6.23
CA ASN A 63 -5.66 2.21 5.98
C ASN A 63 -7.05 1.54 5.89
N LEU A 64 -7.09 0.30 5.41
CA LEU A 64 -8.34 -0.47 5.31
C LEU A 64 -8.87 -0.87 6.70
N THR A 65 -10.19 -0.80 6.86
CA THR A 65 -10.91 -1.21 8.07
C THR A 65 -12.32 -1.69 7.72
N ALA A 66 -12.92 -2.44 8.63
CA ALA A 66 -14.34 -2.84 8.53
C ALA A 66 -15.28 -1.88 9.30
N GLY A 67 -14.83 -0.64 9.54
CA GLY A 67 -15.56 0.40 10.25
C GLY A 67 -14.76 0.97 11.42
N GLY A 68 -14.87 2.29 11.62
CA GLY A 68 -14.13 3.01 12.66
C GLY A 68 -12.61 2.99 12.51
N PRO A 69 -11.85 3.29 13.57
CA PRO A 69 -10.41 3.20 13.58
C PRO A 69 -9.92 1.77 13.34
N CYS A 70 -8.88 1.62 12.49
CA CYS A 70 -8.26 0.30 12.26
C CYS A 70 -7.56 -0.21 13.54
N PRO A 71 -7.24 -1.52 13.62
CA PRO A 71 -6.61 -2.11 14.82
C PRO A 71 -5.31 -1.40 15.25
N ILE A 72 -4.53 -0.86 14.30
CA ILE A 72 -3.30 -0.11 14.61
C ILE A 72 -3.63 1.22 15.28
N CYS A 73 -4.58 1.99 14.72
CA CYS A 73 -4.98 3.27 15.29
C CYS A 73 -5.74 3.14 16.62
N ALA A 74 -6.46 2.06 16.82
CA ALA A 74 -7.16 1.76 18.06
C ALA A 74 -6.25 1.26 19.19
N ASN A 75 -5.01 0.86 18.87
CA ASN A 75 -4.08 0.31 19.84
C ASN A 75 -3.38 1.42 20.65
N PRO A 76 -3.65 1.56 21.97
CA PRO A 76 -3.07 2.61 22.79
C PRO A 76 -1.58 2.44 23.07
N LYS A 77 -1.00 1.27 22.76
CA LYS A 77 0.43 1.00 22.91
C LYS A 77 1.29 1.57 21.78
N ARG A 78 0.66 2.08 20.72
CA ARG A 78 1.37 2.69 19.58
C ARG A 78 1.81 4.12 19.90
N ASP A 79 3.04 4.44 19.56
CA ASP A 79 3.57 5.81 19.70
C ASP A 79 2.91 6.73 18.66
N GLU A 80 2.07 7.63 19.14
CA GLU A 80 1.36 8.61 18.32
C GLU A 80 2.27 9.69 17.74
N SER A 81 3.45 9.87 18.34
CA SER A 81 4.42 10.87 17.92
C SER A 81 5.27 10.44 16.72
N LEU A 82 5.26 9.14 16.38
CA LEU A 82 5.94 8.57 15.21
C LEU A 82 4.91 8.22 14.13
N LEU A 83 5.05 8.82 12.97
CA LEU A 83 4.15 8.60 11.83
C LEU A 83 4.92 8.06 10.64
N CYS A 84 4.57 6.86 10.16
CA CYS A 84 5.11 6.27 8.94
C CYS A 84 4.12 6.49 7.79
N VAL A 85 4.56 7.16 6.74
CA VAL A 85 3.75 7.45 5.54
C VAL A 85 4.11 6.45 4.45
N VAL A 86 3.12 5.69 4.00
CA VAL A 86 3.25 4.65 2.96
C VAL A 86 2.33 4.95 1.77
N ALA A 87 2.65 4.38 0.62
CA ALA A 87 1.86 4.57 -0.58
C ALA A 87 0.60 3.69 -0.60
N ASP A 88 0.67 2.46 -0.10
CA ASP A 88 -0.38 1.45 -0.25
C ASP A 88 -0.65 0.72 1.08
N PRO A 89 -1.89 0.26 1.33
CA PRO A 89 -2.21 -0.57 2.50
C PRO A 89 -1.34 -1.84 2.63
N ARG A 90 -0.86 -2.40 1.51
CA ARG A 90 0.04 -3.56 1.49
C ARG A 90 1.39 -3.26 2.12
N ASP A 91 1.86 -2.01 2.03
CA ASP A 91 3.11 -1.57 2.65
C ASP A 91 2.99 -1.58 4.17
N VAL A 92 1.81 -1.22 4.73
CA VAL A 92 1.54 -1.36 6.16
C VAL A 92 1.71 -2.82 6.60
N ILE A 93 1.17 -3.78 5.82
CA ILE A 93 1.29 -5.20 6.13
C ILE A 93 2.77 -5.64 6.11
N ALA A 94 3.54 -5.14 5.14
CA ALA A 94 4.97 -5.45 5.04
C ALA A 94 5.76 -4.92 6.27
N MET A 95 5.51 -3.67 6.67
CA MET A 95 6.11 -3.05 7.84
C MET A 95 5.73 -3.76 9.15
N GLU A 96 4.45 -4.14 9.31
CA GLU A 96 3.98 -4.86 10.49
C GLU A 96 4.57 -6.27 10.62
N ARG A 97 4.93 -6.92 9.51
CA ARG A 97 5.63 -8.23 9.53
C ARG A 97 7.02 -8.13 10.16
N ALA A 98 7.71 -7.01 10.03
CA ALA A 98 9.02 -6.78 10.65
C ALA A 98 8.93 -6.65 12.17
N ARG A 99 7.76 -6.25 12.73
CA ARG A 99 7.46 -6.10 14.17
C ARG A 99 8.36 -5.09 14.92
N GLU A 100 9.14 -4.28 14.21
CA GLU A 100 10.08 -3.31 14.78
C GLU A 100 9.50 -1.89 14.85
N PHE A 101 8.45 -1.60 14.08
CA PHE A 101 7.85 -0.28 14.08
C PHE A 101 6.66 -0.21 15.05
N HIS A 102 6.76 0.66 16.04
CA HIS A 102 5.75 0.83 17.08
C HIS A 102 4.95 2.13 16.95
N GLY A 103 5.16 2.90 15.90
CA GLY A 103 4.42 4.12 15.58
C GLY A 103 3.07 3.86 14.91
N ARG A 104 2.48 4.92 14.39
CA ARG A 104 1.25 4.90 13.58
C ARG A 104 1.56 5.10 12.11
N TYR A 105 0.59 4.77 11.25
CA TYR A 105 0.74 4.91 9.80
C TYR A 105 -0.17 6.00 9.24
N HIS A 106 0.15 6.41 8.02
CA HIS A 106 -0.75 7.13 7.11
C HIS A 106 -0.58 6.57 5.71
N VAL A 107 -1.69 6.18 5.08
CA VAL A 107 -1.71 5.57 3.74
C VAL A 107 -2.16 6.60 2.72
N LEU A 108 -1.33 6.85 1.70
CA LEU A 108 -1.60 7.83 0.66
C LEU A 108 -2.57 7.34 -0.42
N HIS A 109 -2.67 6.02 -0.61
CA HIS A 109 -3.38 5.35 -1.71
C HIS A 109 -2.83 5.68 -3.10
N GLY A 110 -1.52 5.82 -3.20
CA GLY A 110 -0.78 6.06 -4.43
C GLY A 110 0.44 6.93 -4.22
N VAL A 111 1.03 7.35 -5.32
CA VAL A 111 2.18 8.28 -5.41
C VAL A 111 1.88 9.33 -6.46
N LEU A 112 2.54 10.48 -6.40
CA LEU A 112 2.47 11.51 -7.44
C LEU A 112 3.03 10.93 -8.74
N SER A 113 2.21 10.92 -9.78
CA SER A 113 2.56 10.37 -11.09
C SER A 113 1.97 11.24 -12.21
N PRO A 114 2.71 12.23 -12.69
CA PRO A 114 2.26 13.07 -13.80
C PRO A 114 1.95 12.26 -15.07
N MET A 115 2.70 11.18 -15.30
CA MET A 115 2.49 10.29 -16.45
C MET A 115 1.15 9.54 -16.38
N ASN A 116 0.68 9.23 -15.16
CA ASN A 116 -0.59 8.57 -14.92
C ASN A 116 -1.69 9.56 -14.50
N HIS A 117 -1.45 10.86 -14.63
CA HIS A 117 -2.36 11.94 -14.23
C HIS A 117 -2.79 11.90 -12.75
N VAL A 118 -1.90 11.39 -11.86
CA VAL A 118 -2.14 11.37 -10.42
C VAL A 118 -1.50 12.60 -9.78
N GLY A 119 -2.35 13.51 -9.32
CA GLY A 119 -1.99 14.74 -8.61
C GLY A 119 -2.15 14.63 -7.10
N PRO A 120 -1.81 15.71 -6.37
CA PRO A 120 -1.94 15.74 -4.91
C PRO A 120 -3.37 15.53 -4.39
N ASP A 121 -4.38 15.96 -5.16
CA ASP A 121 -5.80 15.87 -4.79
C ASP A 121 -6.36 14.44 -4.95
N ASP A 122 -5.70 13.60 -5.74
CA ASP A 122 -6.07 12.20 -5.93
C ASP A 122 -5.58 11.32 -4.77
N LEU A 123 -4.67 11.85 -3.93
CA LEU A 123 -4.03 11.14 -2.83
C LEU A 123 -4.54 11.62 -1.47
N GLN A 124 -4.31 10.81 -0.43
CA GLN A 124 -4.68 11.17 0.95
C GLN A 124 -3.67 12.13 1.59
N ILE A 125 -3.21 13.15 0.84
CA ILE A 125 -2.23 14.14 1.29
C ILE A 125 -2.87 15.17 2.23
N LYS A 126 -4.04 15.71 1.88
CA LYS A 126 -4.73 16.67 2.74
C LYS A 126 -5.00 16.13 4.14
N PRO A 127 -5.54 14.89 4.33
CA PRO A 127 -5.69 14.31 5.66
C PRO A 127 -4.37 14.11 6.42
N LEU A 128 -3.25 13.86 5.73
CA LEU A 128 -1.92 13.81 6.34
C LEU A 128 -1.52 15.17 6.93
N VAL A 129 -1.65 16.23 6.12
CA VAL A 129 -1.33 17.60 6.53
C VAL A 129 -2.21 18.03 7.70
N ASP A 130 -3.52 17.80 7.61
CA ASP A 130 -4.47 18.14 8.69
C ASP A 130 -4.10 17.41 9.99
N ARG A 131 -3.64 16.17 9.91
CA ARG A 131 -3.20 15.38 11.06
C ARG A 131 -1.90 15.91 11.68
N VAL A 132 -0.93 16.30 10.86
CA VAL A 132 0.34 16.88 11.34
C VAL A 132 0.09 18.27 11.96
N ALA A 133 -0.81 19.07 11.36
CA ALA A 133 -1.17 20.39 11.85
C ALA A 133 -1.84 20.37 13.24
N GLN A 134 -2.51 19.27 13.62
CA GLN A 134 -3.08 19.10 14.97
C GLN A 134 -2.02 18.99 16.06
N GLY A 135 -0.75 18.76 15.69
CA GLY A 135 0.37 18.63 16.62
C GLY A 135 0.51 17.23 17.23
N GLY A 136 1.54 17.09 18.09
CA GLY A 136 1.85 15.83 18.76
C GLY A 136 2.74 14.87 17.96
N ILE A 137 2.89 15.06 16.65
CA ILE A 137 3.79 14.26 15.81
C ILE A 137 5.20 14.88 15.86
N ARG A 138 6.19 14.10 16.28
CA ARG A 138 7.59 14.50 16.34
C ARG A 138 8.35 14.15 15.07
N GLU A 139 8.04 13.00 14.48
CA GLU A 139 8.73 12.49 13.30
C GLU A 139 7.75 11.88 12.32
N VAL A 140 7.92 12.24 11.04
CA VAL A 140 7.24 11.63 9.90
C VAL A 140 8.27 10.89 9.07
N ILE A 141 8.14 9.57 8.98
CA ILE A 141 9.00 8.68 8.21
C ILE A 141 8.36 8.45 6.85
N MET A 142 9.03 8.87 5.77
CA MET A 142 8.59 8.61 4.41
C MET A 142 9.01 7.20 4.00
N ALA A 143 8.03 6.33 3.77
CA ALA A 143 8.20 4.93 3.41
C ALA A 143 7.49 4.59 2.09
N THR A 144 7.46 5.55 1.15
CA THR A 144 7.12 5.29 -0.25
C THR A 144 8.25 4.52 -0.93
N ASN A 145 7.98 3.86 -2.06
CA ASN A 145 9.01 3.11 -2.78
C ASN A 145 10.22 3.99 -3.16
N HIS A 146 11.37 3.37 -3.36
CA HIS A 146 12.61 4.02 -3.78
C HIS A 146 12.72 4.14 -5.32
N ASP A 147 11.58 4.35 -5.99
CA ASP A 147 11.48 4.68 -7.40
C ASP A 147 11.29 6.20 -7.60
N THR A 148 11.30 6.65 -8.84
CA THR A 148 11.21 8.08 -9.19
C THR A 148 9.94 8.74 -8.66
N GLU A 149 8.79 8.05 -8.73
CA GLU A 149 7.49 8.57 -8.29
C GLU A 149 7.41 8.62 -6.75
N GLY A 150 7.89 7.57 -6.08
CA GLY A 150 7.93 7.52 -4.61
C GLY A 150 8.91 8.54 -4.01
N GLU A 151 10.08 8.77 -4.65
CA GLU A 151 11.02 9.83 -4.25
C GLU A 151 10.44 11.23 -4.45
N THR A 152 9.82 11.46 -5.60
CA THR A 152 9.15 12.75 -5.89
C THR A 152 8.06 13.02 -4.87
N THR A 153 7.27 12.00 -4.53
CA THR A 153 6.21 12.10 -3.53
C THR A 153 6.78 12.40 -2.14
N ALA A 154 7.84 11.71 -1.72
CA ALA A 154 8.51 11.94 -0.44
C ALA A 154 9.06 13.37 -0.33
N LEU A 155 9.74 13.85 -1.38
CA LEU A 155 10.27 15.23 -1.42
C LEU A 155 9.17 16.28 -1.42
N TYR A 156 8.09 16.06 -2.14
CA TYR A 156 6.92 16.93 -2.14
C TYR A 156 6.32 17.05 -0.73
N LEU A 157 6.07 15.90 -0.08
CA LEU A 157 5.53 15.86 1.27
C LEU A 157 6.47 16.47 2.30
N ALA A 158 7.78 16.24 2.19
CA ALA A 158 8.77 16.85 3.07
C ALA A 158 8.74 18.39 3.00
N ARG A 159 8.60 18.97 1.80
CA ARG A 159 8.43 20.42 1.62
C ARG A 159 7.12 20.93 2.21
N LEU A 160 6.03 20.17 1.99
CA LEU A 160 4.70 20.53 2.47
C LEU A 160 4.60 20.49 4.00
N LEU A 161 5.32 19.56 4.66
CA LEU A 161 5.33 19.41 6.10
C LEU A 161 6.36 20.29 6.84
N LYS A 162 7.32 20.88 6.11
CA LYS A 162 8.37 21.74 6.69
C LYS A 162 7.83 22.88 7.58
N PRO A 163 6.74 23.60 7.22
CA PRO A 163 6.22 24.69 8.05
C PRO A 163 5.75 24.27 9.43
N PHE A 164 5.42 22.99 9.64
CA PHE A 164 4.94 22.46 10.91
C PHE A 164 6.07 22.12 11.90
N GLY A 165 7.34 22.26 11.50
CA GLY A 165 8.49 21.99 12.36
C GLY A 165 8.67 20.51 12.73
N VAL A 166 7.96 19.59 12.07
CA VAL A 166 8.09 18.16 12.29
C VAL A 166 9.36 17.63 11.61
N LYS A 167 10.06 16.70 12.27
CA LYS A 167 11.20 16.00 11.67
C LYS A 167 10.69 15.07 10.56
N VAL A 168 11.18 15.24 9.35
CA VAL A 168 10.86 14.35 8.23
C VAL A 168 12.09 13.50 7.89
N THR A 169 11.93 12.19 7.92
CA THR A 169 12.98 11.22 7.59
C THR A 169 12.54 10.32 6.44
N ARG A 170 13.48 9.58 5.89
CA ARG A 170 13.27 8.61 4.81
C ARG A 170 13.80 7.25 5.25
N LEU A 171 13.17 6.16 4.82
CA LEU A 171 13.76 4.84 4.99
C LEU A 171 15.14 4.82 4.31
N ALA A 172 16.11 4.19 4.98
CA ALA A 172 17.46 4.10 4.46
C ALA A 172 17.52 3.26 3.18
N TYR A 173 18.42 3.67 2.29
CA TYR A 173 18.86 2.83 1.18
C TYR A 173 19.92 1.87 1.70
N GLY A 174 19.97 0.66 1.14
CA GLY A 174 20.99 -0.30 1.57
C GLY A 174 20.99 -1.56 0.72
N ILE A 175 22.09 -2.31 0.87
CA ILE A 175 22.22 -3.64 0.31
C ILE A 175 21.35 -4.57 1.16
N PRO A 176 20.52 -5.43 0.55
CA PRO A 176 19.69 -6.36 1.29
C PRO A 176 20.53 -7.27 2.18
N VAL A 177 20.03 -7.58 3.38
CA VAL A 177 20.68 -8.54 4.29
C VAL A 177 20.82 -9.90 3.59
N GLY A 178 22.04 -10.43 3.55
CA GLY A 178 22.39 -11.66 2.81
C GLY A 178 22.64 -11.44 1.32
N GLY A 179 22.54 -10.20 0.82
CA GLY A 179 22.90 -9.87 -0.56
C GLY A 179 24.42 -9.78 -0.73
N HIS A 180 24.92 -10.27 -1.88
CA HIS A 180 26.33 -10.12 -2.26
C HIS A 180 26.49 -8.82 -3.06
N LEU A 181 27.61 -8.11 -2.83
CA LEU A 181 27.90 -6.84 -3.50
C LEU A 181 27.97 -6.97 -5.04
N GLU A 182 28.47 -8.12 -5.52
CA GLU A 182 28.60 -8.41 -6.95
C GLU A 182 27.28 -8.46 -7.73
N PHE A 183 26.14 -8.65 -7.02
CA PHE A 183 24.81 -8.69 -7.62
C PHE A 183 24.01 -7.40 -7.44
N ALA A 184 24.57 -6.42 -6.72
CA ALA A 184 23.94 -5.13 -6.54
C ALA A 184 24.17 -4.25 -7.79
N ASP A 185 23.10 -3.57 -8.24
CA ASP A 185 23.23 -2.61 -9.33
C ASP A 185 23.95 -1.32 -8.89
N ASP A 186 24.45 -0.55 -9.87
CA ASP A 186 25.23 0.66 -9.63
C ASP A 186 24.49 1.71 -8.81
N ALA A 187 23.17 1.84 -9.01
CA ALA A 187 22.35 2.80 -8.27
C ALA A 187 22.23 2.40 -6.80
N THR A 188 22.01 1.12 -6.51
CA THR A 188 21.97 0.56 -5.15
C THR A 188 23.32 0.76 -4.44
N LEU A 189 24.44 0.47 -5.11
CA LEU A 189 25.79 0.67 -4.54
C LEU A 189 26.07 2.14 -4.26
N THR A 190 25.73 3.04 -5.18
CA THR A 190 25.89 4.48 -5.02
C THR A 190 25.12 4.98 -3.79
N ARG A 191 23.85 4.61 -3.67
CA ARG A 191 23.01 5.00 -2.53
C ARG A 191 23.50 4.41 -1.21
N ALA A 192 23.97 3.16 -1.20
CA ALA A 192 24.53 2.53 -0.01
C ALA A 192 25.84 3.24 0.44
N LEU A 193 26.69 3.68 -0.49
CA LEU A 193 27.89 4.47 -0.21
C LEU A 193 27.56 5.85 0.35
N GLU A 194 26.54 6.53 -0.23
CA GLU A 194 26.08 7.83 0.27
C GLU A 194 25.53 7.72 1.70
N GLY A 195 24.76 6.66 1.98
CA GLY A 195 24.13 6.41 3.26
C GLY A 195 24.98 5.63 4.27
N ARG A 196 26.31 5.42 4.01
CA ARG A 196 27.19 4.68 4.94
C ARG A 196 27.25 5.32 6.31
N GLN A 197 27.28 4.49 7.32
CA GLN A 197 27.35 4.91 8.73
C GLN A 197 28.71 4.54 9.33
N GLU A 198 29.15 5.33 10.31
CA GLU A 198 30.30 5.02 11.15
C GLU A 198 29.97 3.83 12.07
N LEU A 199 30.93 2.92 12.25
CA LEU A 199 30.81 1.72 13.08
C LEU A 199 31.15 2.00 14.54
#